data_bedb84ee63943f71817c4dc7710841c3
#
_entry.id   bedb84ee63943f71817c4dc7710841c3
#
_cell.length_a   1.000
_cell.length_b   1.000
_cell.length_c   1.000
_cell.angle_alpha   90.00
_cell.angle_beta   90.00
_cell.angle_gamma   90.00
#
_symmetry.space_group_name_H-M   'P 1'
#
loop_
_entity.id
_entity.type
_entity.pdbx_description
1 polymer ?
#
loop_
_entity_poly.entity_id
_entity_poly.type
_entity_poly.pdbx_seq_one_letter_code
_entity_poly.pdbx_strand_id
1 'polypeptide(L)'
;MGYSNPRHPAHAAHMRTDAAKHTKNENEDMSEHNVNTENEPTTDAPVDETVVVKDEEVAAPSMSTVERAELLLKQDETIARRIDEGATLDEAVDPSNKEFGPLAHPEQVQMRVAKRAMMLKDGLNPYPVSLDVTDTIEAVRAKWDGKLEPGAETGDTVGIAGRVLFIRNAGGLCFVQLAAGDGTTIQAMLSKKQIGADSLKLFKQLVDLGDHLFVKGRVIASKTGELSVFADEWAIASKALQPLPTLHKELNEDTRTRKPYIGMIADEKIRNMVRNRSKAVSSLRHTFEEHDFLEVETPMLQTIHGGAAARPFTTHMNAFDLDLYLRIAPELFLKRCLVGGIDRVFEINRDFRNEGVDATHAPEFTMVEAYEAYGNYDTIAALVKELVQKTAIDVFGSTKVTLLDGTEYDFGGEWKQMSMYDSLSEALGKEITPDTSVEELGSIADKLGVERDDVENHGKLVEHLWEHFYEDKLYEPTFVRDFPVETSPLVKAHRSKPGVVEKWDLYVRGFELATGYSELNDPIVQRERFVAQAKDALAGDEEACDIDEDFLEALGVGMPPAGGMGMGIDRLLIALTGATIRETITFPLVKPLNS
;
A
#
# COMPACT_ATOMS: atom_id res chain seq x y z
N MET A 1 38.73 11.29 -24.91
CA MET A 1 39.50 12.47 -24.49
C MET A 1 39.24 12.63 -23.00
N GLY A 2 40.24 12.34 -22.20
CA GLY A 2 40.15 12.35 -20.75
C GLY A 2 40.37 13.73 -20.17
N TYR A 3 39.77 13.96 -18.99
CA TYR A 3 40.26 14.97 -18.06
C TYR A 3 40.42 14.37 -16.68
N SER A 4 41.62 14.52 -16.20
CA SER A 4 42.18 14.06 -14.95
C SER A 4 41.81 14.97 -13.77
N ASN A 5 41.61 14.32 -12.63
CA ASN A 5 41.49 14.86 -11.27
C ASN A 5 42.83 15.53 -10.79
N PRO A 6 42.83 16.53 -9.96
CA PRO A 6 43.86 16.64 -8.93
C PRO A 6 43.33 16.72 -7.49
N ARG A 7 44.13 16.08 -6.65
CA ARG A 7 44.04 15.84 -5.19
C ARG A 7 44.25 17.10 -4.35
N HIS A 8 43.60 17.05 -3.17
CA HIS A 8 43.93 17.52 -1.80
C HIS A 8 45.19 18.40 -1.55
N PRO A 9 45.24 19.17 -0.42
CA PRO A 9 45.34 18.56 0.91
C PRO A 9 44.61 19.26 2.10
N ALA A 10 44.54 18.49 3.17
CA ALA A 10 44.05 18.79 4.50
C ALA A 10 44.83 19.89 5.25
N HIS A 11 44.15 20.55 6.18
CA HIS A 11 44.74 21.01 7.43
C HIS A 11 43.74 20.91 8.57
N ALA A 12 44.15 20.15 9.58
CA ALA A 12 43.55 20.06 10.90
C ALA A 12 44.09 21.17 11.80
N ALA A 13 43.29 21.72 12.68
CA ALA A 13 43.70 22.15 14.01
C ALA A 13 42.49 22.42 14.91
N HIS A 14 42.41 21.63 15.92
CA HIS A 14 42.00 21.82 17.32
C HIS A 14 41.55 23.22 17.78
N MET A 15 40.44 23.25 18.51
CA MET A 15 40.49 23.77 19.90
C MET A 15 39.29 23.24 20.71
N ARG A 16 39.62 22.64 21.85
CA ARG A 16 38.76 22.32 23.00
C ARG A 16 38.58 23.58 23.87
N THR A 17 37.49 23.62 24.60
CA THR A 17 37.35 23.82 26.07
C THR A 17 35.91 24.25 26.35
N ASP A 18 35.20 23.45 27.11
CA ASP A 18 34.99 23.44 28.57
C ASP A 18 34.03 24.53 29.10
N ALA A 19 32.99 24.16 29.70
CA ALA A 19 32.63 23.98 31.11
C ALA A 19 31.12 24.25 31.28
N ALA A 20 30.35 23.37 31.74
CA ALA A 20 30.09 22.89 33.11
C ALA A 20 29.06 23.74 33.93
N LYS A 21 27.97 23.05 34.31
CA LYS A 21 27.31 23.00 35.62
C LYS A 21 26.58 24.20 36.18
N HIS A 22 25.29 23.97 36.49
CA HIS A 22 24.66 24.07 37.81
C HIS A 22 23.23 23.50 37.71
N THR A 23 22.89 22.42 38.28
CA THR A 23 22.51 21.94 39.65
C THR A 23 21.49 22.75 40.39
N LYS A 24 20.43 22.02 40.68
CA LYS A 24 19.68 21.79 41.96
C LYS A 24 18.42 22.61 42.20
N ASN A 25 17.38 21.83 42.33
CA ASN A 25 16.56 21.46 43.53
C ASN A 25 15.73 22.61 44.11
N GLU A 26 14.44 22.36 44.27
CA GLU A 26 13.87 21.92 45.55
C GLU A 26 12.37 21.70 45.46
N ASN A 27 11.96 20.64 46.09
CA ASN A 27 10.72 20.16 46.66
C ASN A 27 9.88 21.18 47.41
N GLU A 28 8.61 20.85 47.52
CA GLU A 28 7.72 20.76 48.71
C GLU A 28 6.26 20.96 48.22
N ASP A 29 5.36 20.12 48.41
CA ASP A 29 4.73 19.27 49.43
C ASP A 29 3.41 19.90 49.95
N MET A 30 2.45 19.00 50.26
CA MET A 30 1.24 19.15 51.06
C MET A 30 -0.03 19.74 50.36
N SER A 31 -1.26 19.26 50.54
CA SER A 31 -1.86 18.16 51.34
C SER A 31 -3.34 18.02 50.96
N GLU A 32 -3.82 16.83 51.09
CA GLU A 32 -5.17 16.32 51.35
C GLU A 32 -6.31 17.30 51.64
N HIS A 33 -7.51 17.00 51.08
CA HIS A 33 -8.72 16.94 51.91
C HIS A 33 -9.77 15.99 51.31
N ASN A 34 -10.09 15.01 52.12
CA ASN A 34 -11.20 14.05 52.06
C ASN A 34 -12.51 14.73 52.50
N VAL A 35 -13.64 14.41 51.86
CA VAL A 35 -14.94 14.25 52.56
C VAL A 35 -15.84 13.25 51.82
N ASN A 36 -16.23 12.21 52.55
CA ASN A 36 -17.30 11.25 52.35
C ASN A 36 -18.72 11.88 52.33
N THR A 37 -19.64 11.24 51.64
CA THR A 37 -20.92 10.70 52.23
C THR A 37 -21.72 9.85 51.18
N GLU A 38 -21.82 8.59 51.42
CA GLU A 38 -22.94 7.65 51.57
C GLU A 38 -24.31 8.00 50.99
N ASN A 39 -24.87 7.09 50.16
CA ASN A 39 -26.06 6.28 50.49
C ASN A 39 -26.47 5.34 49.34
N GLU A 40 -26.49 4.04 49.65
CA GLU A 40 -27.32 3.00 49.05
C GLU A 40 -28.73 3.01 49.66
N PRO A 41 -29.73 2.15 49.25
CA PRO A 41 -29.58 0.77 48.77
C PRO A 41 -30.68 0.17 47.82
N THR A 42 -30.42 -1.09 47.42
CA THR A 42 -31.35 -2.24 47.15
C THR A 42 -31.94 -2.35 45.75
N THR A 43 -32.01 -3.51 45.07
CA THR A 43 -32.25 -4.94 45.43
C THR A 43 -31.96 -5.89 44.26
N ASP A 44 -31.36 -7.05 44.60
CA ASP A 44 -31.58 -8.46 44.18
C ASP A 44 -31.86 -8.86 42.73
N ALA A 45 -31.04 -9.70 42.09
CA ALA A 45 -30.89 -11.15 42.22
C ALA A 45 -29.94 -11.74 41.14
N PRO A 46 -29.50 -13.01 41.19
CA PRO A 46 -28.15 -13.41 40.80
C PRO A 46 -28.08 -13.93 39.37
N VAL A 47 -26.95 -13.66 38.69
CA VAL A 47 -26.56 -14.34 37.46
C VAL A 47 -25.15 -14.93 37.63
N ASP A 48 -25.13 -16.19 37.51
CA ASP A 48 -24.14 -17.22 37.28
C ASP A 48 -22.69 -16.73 37.07
N GLU A 49 -21.84 -17.09 38.02
CA GLU A 49 -20.37 -16.97 37.94
C GLU A 49 -19.83 -18.03 36.98
N THR A 50 -19.66 -17.65 35.71
CA THR A 50 -18.74 -18.36 34.84
C THR A 50 -17.30 -17.94 35.21
N VAL A 51 -16.61 -18.89 35.81
CA VAL A 51 -15.17 -18.84 36.10
C VAL A 51 -14.41 -18.56 34.79
N VAL A 52 -14.02 -17.29 34.58
CA VAL A 52 -13.03 -16.94 33.59
C VAL A 52 -11.68 -17.35 34.17
N VAL A 53 -11.18 -18.50 33.74
CA VAL A 53 -9.78 -18.86 33.90
C VAL A 53 -8.97 -17.81 33.13
N LYS A 54 -8.37 -16.86 33.85
CA LYS A 54 -7.32 -16.03 33.28
C LYS A 54 -6.16 -16.95 32.98
N ASP A 55 -5.94 -17.27 31.70
CA ASP A 55 -4.65 -17.73 31.23
C ASP A 55 -3.65 -16.61 31.57
N GLU A 56 -2.84 -16.82 32.60
CA GLU A 56 -1.63 -16.07 32.83
C GLU A 56 -0.71 -16.36 31.63
N GLU A 57 -0.72 -15.50 30.63
CA GLU A 57 0.35 -15.41 29.64
C GLU A 57 1.65 -15.17 30.42
N VAL A 58 2.41 -16.23 30.62
CA VAL A 58 3.80 -16.13 31.08
C VAL A 58 4.52 -15.30 30.02
N ALA A 59 4.80 -14.04 30.34
CA ALA A 59 5.57 -13.16 29.48
C ALA A 59 6.88 -13.87 29.12
N ALA A 60 7.04 -14.23 27.85
CA ALA A 60 8.28 -14.81 27.36
C ALA A 60 9.44 -13.84 27.67
N PRO A 61 10.61 -14.33 28.12
CA PRO A 61 11.73 -13.46 28.42
C PRO A 61 12.05 -12.59 27.21
N SER A 62 12.32 -11.32 27.44
CA SER A 62 12.64 -10.32 26.41
C SER A 62 14.01 -10.61 25.79
N MET A 63 14.03 -11.56 24.85
CA MET A 63 15.22 -11.90 24.08
C MET A 63 15.38 -10.86 22.96
N SER A 64 16.59 -10.33 22.81
CA SER A 64 16.89 -9.41 21.70
C SER A 64 16.75 -10.12 20.34
N THR A 65 16.57 -9.36 19.28
CA THR A 65 16.47 -9.90 17.91
C THR A 65 17.73 -10.71 17.54
N VAL A 66 18.91 -10.27 18.00
CA VAL A 66 20.19 -10.97 17.76
C VAL A 66 20.23 -12.31 18.48
N GLU A 67 19.94 -12.32 19.78
CA GLU A 67 19.93 -13.57 20.58
C GLU A 67 18.93 -14.60 20.00
N ARG A 68 17.77 -14.15 19.55
CA ARG A 68 16.79 -15.02 18.88
C ARG A 68 17.33 -15.59 17.57
N ALA A 69 17.98 -14.76 16.75
CA ALA A 69 18.58 -15.21 15.50
C ALA A 69 19.69 -16.24 15.74
N GLU A 70 20.56 -16.03 16.74
CA GLU A 70 21.61 -16.96 17.14
C GLU A 70 21.05 -18.29 17.67
N LEU A 71 19.96 -18.25 18.44
CA LEU A 71 19.26 -19.45 18.91
C LEU A 71 18.76 -20.31 17.73
N LEU A 72 18.09 -19.68 16.76
CA LEU A 72 17.56 -20.36 15.59
C LEU A 72 18.69 -20.93 14.70
N LEU A 73 19.75 -20.15 14.50
CA LEU A 73 20.92 -20.61 13.74
C LEU A 73 21.58 -21.82 14.40
N LYS A 74 21.77 -21.79 15.73
CA LYS A 74 22.33 -22.92 16.49
C LYS A 74 21.45 -24.17 16.40
N GLN A 75 20.13 -24.01 16.37
CA GLN A 75 19.20 -25.12 16.13
C GLN A 75 19.38 -25.72 14.75
N ASP A 76 19.45 -24.89 13.71
CA ASP A 76 19.65 -25.31 12.32
C ASP A 76 20.98 -26.08 12.16
N GLU A 77 22.07 -25.57 12.76
CA GLU A 77 23.39 -26.23 12.77
C GLU A 77 23.34 -27.56 13.49
N THR A 78 22.61 -27.65 14.61
CA THR A 78 22.47 -28.89 15.38
C THR A 78 21.71 -29.94 14.57
N ILE A 79 20.64 -29.57 13.89
CA ILE A 79 19.87 -30.46 13.00
C ILE A 79 20.77 -30.93 11.84
N ALA A 80 21.51 -30.02 11.20
CA ALA A 80 22.40 -30.34 10.09
C ALA A 80 23.51 -31.34 10.55
N ARG A 81 24.14 -31.08 11.69
CA ARG A 81 25.17 -31.97 12.28
C ARG A 81 24.61 -33.37 12.54
N ARG A 82 23.41 -33.52 13.15
CA ARG A 82 22.77 -34.80 13.37
C ARG A 82 22.57 -35.59 12.07
N ILE A 83 22.13 -34.91 11.00
CA ILE A 83 21.99 -35.51 9.66
C ILE A 83 23.35 -35.95 9.13
N ASP A 84 24.41 -35.16 9.25
CA ASP A 84 25.78 -35.51 8.82
C ASP A 84 26.33 -36.72 9.59
N GLU A 85 26.02 -36.83 10.87
CA GLU A 85 26.38 -37.97 11.72
C GLU A 85 25.56 -39.24 11.41
N GLY A 86 24.58 -39.18 10.53
CA GLY A 86 23.81 -40.32 10.05
C GLY A 86 22.43 -40.52 10.66
N ALA A 87 21.93 -39.54 11.42
CA ALA A 87 20.54 -39.57 11.91
C ALA A 87 19.53 -39.57 10.77
N THR A 88 18.41 -40.23 10.99
CA THR A 88 17.21 -40.11 10.13
C THR A 88 16.58 -38.72 10.29
N LEU A 89 15.64 -38.36 9.41
CA LEU A 89 14.94 -37.09 9.50
C LEU A 89 14.24 -36.91 10.87
N ASP A 90 13.55 -37.94 11.34
CA ASP A 90 12.81 -37.92 12.61
C ASP A 90 13.75 -37.84 13.82
N GLU A 91 14.93 -38.50 13.78
CA GLU A 91 15.95 -38.44 14.86
C GLU A 91 16.66 -37.07 14.89
N ALA A 92 16.73 -36.37 13.79
CA ALA A 92 17.39 -35.06 13.72
C ALA A 92 16.54 -33.93 14.32
N VAL A 93 15.23 -34.12 14.46
CA VAL A 93 14.24 -33.13 14.93
C VAL A 93 13.99 -33.29 16.43
N ASP A 94 13.69 -32.19 17.13
CA ASP A 94 13.19 -32.16 18.52
C ASP A 94 11.80 -31.51 18.56
N PRO A 95 10.70 -32.28 18.36
CA PRO A 95 9.34 -31.73 18.35
C PRO A 95 8.94 -31.03 19.65
N SER A 96 9.55 -31.43 20.77
CA SER A 96 9.25 -30.88 22.10
C SER A 96 10.00 -29.58 22.40
N ASN A 97 10.95 -29.19 21.56
CA ASN A 97 11.86 -28.05 21.76
C ASN A 97 12.55 -28.01 23.11
N LYS A 98 12.81 -29.18 23.71
CA LYS A 98 13.43 -29.27 25.04
C LYS A 98 14.82 -28.65 25.09
N GLU A 99 15.58 -28.78 23.99
CA GLU A 99 16.96 -28.28 23.90
C GLU A 99 16.99 -26.75 23.65
N PHE A 100 16.06 -26.22 22.88
CA PHE A 100 16.09 -24.82 22.39
C PHE A 100 14.96 -23.93 22.95
N GLY A 101 14.00 -24.52 23.68
CA GLY A 101 12.89 -23.79 24.30
C GLY A 101 11.78 -23.34 23.36
N PRO A 102 10.80 -22.58 23.86
CA PRO A 102 9.56 -22.26 23.13
C PRO A 102 9.75 -21.29 21.95
N LEU A 103 10.87 -20.55 21.91
CA LEU A 103 11.17 -19.62 20.83
C LEU A 103 11.89 -20.27 19.64
N ALA A 104 12.20 -21.56 19.74
CA ALA A 104 12.80 -22.35 18.66
C ALA A 104 11.83 -22.61 17.50
N HIS A 105 12.37 -23.13 16.39
CA HIS A 105 11.56 -23.51 15.24
C HIS A 105 10.50 -24.57 15.58
N PRO A 106 9.26 -24.41 15.09
CA PRO A 106 8.24 -25.46 15.18
C PRO A 106 8.71 -26.75 14.47
N GLU A 107 8.19 -27.91 14.88
CA GLU A 107 8.53 -29.22 14.33
C GLU A 107 8.54 -29.26 12.79
N GLN A 108 7.52 -28.68 12.14
CA GLN A 108 7.44 -28.66 10.67
C GLN A 108 8.60 -27.91 10.01
N VAL A 109 9.09 -26.83 10.64
CA VAL A 109 10.25 -26.08 10.14
C VAL A 109 11.51 -26.88 10.37
N GLN A 110 11.71 -27.47 11.58
CA GLN A 110 12.84 -28.34 11.87
C GLN A 110 12.94 -29.51 10.87
N MET A 111 11.82 -30.16 10.56
CA MET A 111 11.76 -31.24 9.54
C MET A 111 12.24 -30.75 8.17
N ARG A 112 11.85 -29.56 7.75
CA ARG A 112 12.28 -28.98 6.47
C ARG A 112 13.75 -28.58 6.46
N VAL A 113 14.27 -28.10 7.60
CA VAL A 113 15.72 -27.87 7.80
C VAL A 113 16.49 -29.18 7.72
N ALA A 114 16.00 -30.25 8.35
CA ALA A 114 16.61 -31.59 8.25
C ALA A 114 16.61 -32.13 6.80
N LYS A 115 15.52 -31.94 6.06
CA LYS A 115 15.46 -32.31 4.62
C LYS A 115 16.46 -31.51 3.80
N ARG A 116 16.61 -30.21 4.05
CA ARG A 116 17.62 -29.37 3.42
C ARG A 116 19.04 -29.88 3.72
N ALA A 117 19.33 -30.21 4.97
CA ALA A 117 20.64 -30.77 5.35
C ALA A 117 20.91 -32.11 4.66
N MET A 118 19.91 -33.00 4.59
CA MET A 118 20.01 -34.29 3.87
C MET A 118 20.26 -34.08 2.38
N MET A 119 19.60 -33.11 1.73
CA MET A 119 19.86 -32.76 0.32
C MET A 119 21.32 -32.37 0.12
N LEU A 120 21.87 -31.50 0.96
CA LEU A 120 23.26 -31.04 0.87
C LEU A 120 24.25 -32.21 1.07
N LYS A 121 23.97 -33.08 2.04
CA LYS A 121 24.76 -34.32 2.30
C LYS A 121 24.78 -35.24 1.08
N ASP A 122 23.64 -35.40 0.39
CA ASP A 122 23.49 -36.24 -0.77
C ASP A 122 23.95 -35.55 -2.09
N GLY A 123 24.55 -34.37 -2.01
CA GLY A 123 25.04 -33.60 -3.16
C GLY A 123 23.96 -32.93 -3.99
N LEU A 124 22.74 -32.86 -3.49
CA LEU A 124 21.64 -32.12 -4.13
C LEU A 124 21.66 -30.65 -3.67
N ASN A 125 21.56 -29.73 -4.65
CA ASN A 125 21.50 -28.30 -4.31
C ASN A 125 20.03 -27.88 -4.07
N PRO A 126 19.64 -27.51 -2.82
CA PRO A 126 18.28 -27.06 -2.52
C PRO A 126 17.97 -25.64 -3.03
N TYR A 127 18.97 -24.90 -3.50
CA TYR A 127 18.87 -23.52 -4.00
C TYR A 127 19.81 -23.30 -5.19
N PRO A 128 19.57 -23.94 -6.35
CA PRO A 128 20.42 -23.79 -7.52
C PRO A 128 20.35 -22.36 -8.06
N VAL A 129 21.47 -21.91 -8.66
CA VAL A 129 21.54 -20.59 -9.30
C VAL A 129 20.70 -20.54 -10.58
N SER A 130 20.61 -21.64 -11.30
CA SER A 130 19.85 -21.75 -12.56
C SER A 130 19.32 -23.16 -12.76
N LEU A 131 18.30 -23.27 -13.60
CA LEU A 131 17.67 -24.51 -14.05
C LEU A 131 17.36 -24.36 -15.54
N ASP A 132 17.28 -25.49 -16.24
CA ASP A 132 17.00 -25.54 -17.70
C ASP A 132 15.49 -25.36 -17.96
N VAL A 133 14.93 -24.22 -17.51
CA VAL A 133 13.52 -23.85 -17.75
C VAL A 133 13.41 -23.37 -19.18
N THR A 134 12.66 -24.11 -20.02
CA THR A 134 12.46 -23.81 -21.43
C THR A 134 11.12 -23.16 -21.72
N ASP A 135 10.12 -23.41 -20.87
CA ASP A 135 8.74 -22.95 -21.06
C ASP A 135 8.14 -22.49 -19.73
N THR A 136 7.15 -21.61 -19.78
CA THR A 136 6.31 -21.30 -18.62
C THR A 136 5.09 -22.23 -18.57
N ILE A 137 4.52 -22.40 -17.37
CA ILE A 137 3.30 -23.21 -17.19
C ILE A 137 2.15 -22.63 -18.04
N GLU A 138 2.04 -21.31 -18.08
CA GLU A 138 1.04 -20.58 -18.85
C GLU A 138 1.19 -20.84 -20.35
N ALA A 139 2.43 -20.83 -20.87
CA ALA A 139 2.71 -21.08 -22.28
C ALA A 139 2.33 -22.52 -22.68
N VAL A 140 2.66 -23.49 -21.82
CA VAL A 140 2.28 -24.90 -22.04
C VAL A 140 0.76 -25.07 -22.05
N ARG A 141 0.06 -24.44 -21.10
CA ARG A 141 -1.42 -24.43 -21.06
C ARG A 141 -2.01 -23.79 -22.31
N ALA A 142 -1.58 -22.57 -22.67
CA ALA A 142 -2.06 -21.86 -23.85
C ALA A 142 -1.89 -22.68 -25.16
N LYS A 143 -0.78 -23.43 -25.24
CA LYS A 143 -0.49 -24.28 -26.40
C LYS A 143 -1.35 -25.53 -26.46
N TRP A 144 -1.62 -26.21 -25.33
CA TRP A 144 -2.13 -27.60 -25.33
C TRP A 144 -3.44 -27.80 -24.57
N ASP A 145 -3.91 -26.87 -23.76
CA ASP A 145 -5.13 -27.06 -22.96
C ASP A 145 -6.36 -27.29 -23.85
N GLY A 146 -7.14 -28.30 -23.52
CA GLY A 146 -8.33 -28.69 -24.29
C GLY A 146 -8.07 -29.28 -25.71
N LYS A 147 -6.79 -29.46 -26.08
CA LYS A 147 -6.43 -29.93 -27.44
C LYS A 147 -6.00 -31.39 -27.50
N LEU A 148 -5.84 -32.04 -26.34
CA LEU A 148 -5.36 -33.43 -26.28
C LEU A 148 -6.46 -34.37 -25.81
N GLU A 149 -6.64 -35.49 -26.53
CA GLU A 149 -7.49 -36.59 -26.08
C GLU A 149 -6.89 -37.27 -24.84
N PRO A 150 -7.71 -37.82 -23.92
CA PRO A 150 -7.23 -38.56 -22.77
C PRO A 150 -6.22 -39.67 -23.15
N GLY A 151 -5.05 -39.65 -22.53
CA GLY A 151 -3.96 -40.58 -22.79
C GLY A 151 -3.08 -40.24 -23.99
N ALA A 152 -3.33 -39.12 -24.69
CA ALA A 152 -2.49 -38.69 -25.81
C ALA A 152 -1.15 -38.11 -25.30
N GLU A 153 -0.10 -38.35 -26.10
CA GLU A 153 1.23 -37.76 -25.90
C GLU A 153 1.54 -36.78 -27.04
N THR A 154 2.20 -35.70 -26.72
CA THR A 154 2.74 -34.76 -27.72
C THR A 154 4.20 -35.13 -28.03
N GLY A 155 4.76 -34.56 -29.11
CA GLY A 155 6.21 -34.62 -29.37
C GLY A 155 7.01 -33.61 -28.56
N ASP A 156 6.36 -32.75 -27.76
CA ASP A 156 7.00 -31.65 -27.04
C ASP A 156 7.61 -32.15 -25.73
N THR A 157 8.87 -31.79 -25.52
CA THR A 157 9.56 -31.92 -24.23
C THR A 157 9.79 -30.49 -23.68
N VAL A 158 9.38 -30.27 -22.46
CA VAL A 158 9.48 -28.94 -21.78
C VAL A 158 10.19 -29.07 -20.44
N GLY A 159 10.92 -28.02 -20.06
CA GLY A 159 11.42 -27.83 -18.72
C GLY A 159 10.60 -26.69 -18.06
N ILE A 160 9.81 -27.04 -17.06
CA ILE A 160 8.97 -26.08 -16.33
C ILE A 160 9.32 -26.02 -14.85
N ALA A 161 9.07 -24.88 -14.22
CA ALA A 161 9.21 -24.73 -12.77
C ALA A 161 7.95 -24.09 -12.19
N GLY A 162 7.58 -24.53 -10.98
CA GLY A 162 6.42 -23.98 -10.28
C GLY A 162 6.40 -24.35 -8.80
N ARG A 163 5.52 -23.68 -8.04
CA ARG A 163 5.32 -23.96 -6.62
C ARG A 163 4.45 -25.20 -6.44
N VAL A 164 4.90 -26.13 -5.61
CA VAL A 164 4.18 -27.35 -5.26
C VAL A 164 2.98 -26.99 -4.37
N LEU A 165 1.77 -27.14 -4.87
CA LEU A 165 0.53 -26.91 -4.12
C LEU A 165 -0.11 -28.19 -3.61
N PHE A 166 0.08 -29.31 -4.35
CA PHE A 166 -0.52 -30.60 -4.00
C PHE A 166 0.36 -31.76 -4.43
N ILE A 167 0.42 -32.81 -3.61
CA ILE A 167 1.15 -34.05 -3.90
C ILE A 167 0.22 -35.22 -3.60
N ARG A 168 0.04 -36.11 -4.60
CA ARG A 168 -0.69 -37.38 -4.44
C ARG A 168 0.19 -38.57 -4.83
N ASN A 169 0.47 -39.41 -3.84
CA ASN A 169 1.21 -40.63 -4.03
C ASN A 169 0.28 -41.80 -4.42
N ALA A 170 0.57 -42.51 -5.51
CA ALA A 170 -0.16 -43.65 -6.02
C ALA A 170 0.81 -44.81 -6.35
N GLY A 171 1.35 -45.46 -5.32
CA GLY A 171 2.33 -46.55 -5.46
C GLY A 171 3.60 -46.14 -6.21
N GLY A 172 3.78 -46.63 -7.43
CA GLY A 172 4.92 -46.32 -8.30
C GLY A 172 4.78 -45.01 -9.10
N LEU A 173 3.76 -44.19 -8.83
CA LEU A 173 3.47 -42.94 -9.51
C LEU A 173 3.19 -41.85 -8.47
N CYS A 174 3.67 -40.64 -8.74
CA CYS A 174 3.38 -39.46 -7.93
C CYS A 174 2.84 -38.36 -8.84
N PHE A 175 1.75 -37.73 -8.43
CA PHE A 175 1.13 -36.59 -9.09
C PHE A 175 1.41 -35.34 -8.27
N VAL A 176 1.86 -34.32 -8.92
CA VAL A 176 2.21 -33.01 -8.28
C VAL A 176 1.52 -31.92 -9.04
N GLN A 177 0.82 -31.06 -8.33
CA GLN A 177 0.28 -29.82 -8.90
C GLN A 177 1.29 -28.71 -8.71
N LEU A 178 1.76 -28.14 -9.82
CA LEU A 178 2.68 -27.00 -9.85
C LEU A 178 1.90 -25.74 -10.22
N ALA A 179 2.13 -24.67 -9.49
CA ALA A 179 1.54 -23.36 -9.77
C ALA A 179 2.60 -22.37 -10.25
N ALA A 180 2.25 -21.64 -11.28
CA ALA A 180 2.95 -20.46 -11.76
C ALA A 180 2.67 -19.23 -10.88
N GLY A 181 3.38 -18.13 -11.13
CA GLY A 181 3.21 -16.89 -10.40
C GLY A 181 1.85 -16.21 -10.57
N ASP A 182 1.14 -16.49 -11.66
CA ASP A 182 -0.23 -15.98 -11.92
C ASP A 182 -1.33 -16.86 -11.31
N GLY A 183 -0.96 -18.00 -10.73
CA GLY A 183 -1.89 -18.97 -10.17
C GLY A 183 -2.29 -20.09 -11.17
N THR A 184 -1.87 -19.99 -12.43
CA THR A 184 -2.05 -21.07 -13.42
C THR A 184 -1.36 -22.33 -12.92
N THR A 185 -2.04 -23.48 -13.01
CA THR A 185 -1.51 -24.74 -12.51
C THR A 185 -1.35 -25.76 -13.61
N ILE A 186 -0.40 -26.67 -13.44
CA ILE A 186 -0.23 -27.85 -14.29
C ILE A 186 0.12 -29.07 -13.45
N GLN A 187 -0.27 -30.26 -13.92
CA GLN A 187 0.11 -31.52 -13.28
C GLN A 187 1.48 -31.96 -13.76
N ALA A 188 2.39 -32.31 -12.86
CA ALA A 188 3.58 -33.10 -13.14
C ALA A 188 3.35 -34.54 -12.69
N MET A 189 3.77 -35.51 -13.50
CA MET A 189 3.64 -36.96 -13.25
C MET A 189 5.02 -37.59 -13.14
N LEU A 190 5.41 -38.05 -11.96
CA LEU A 190 6.69 -38.72 -11.70
C LEU A 190 6.45 -40.24 -11.57
N SER A 191 7.01 -41.01 -12.49
CA SER A 191 6.82 -42.45 -12.53
C SER A 191 8.10 -43.20 -12.15
N LYS A 192 8.00 -44.19 -11.25
CA LYS A 192 9.11 -45.11 -10.93
C LYS A 192 9.77 -45.72 -12.15
N LYS A 193 8.97 -45.99 -13.22
CA LYS A 193 9.47 -46.61 -14.47
C LYS A 193 10.32 -45.60 -15.26
N GLN A 194 10.02 -44.31 -15.17
CA GLN A 194 10.66 -43.28 -15.98
C GLN A 194 11.88 -42.67 -15.25
N ILE A 195 11.70 -42.22 -14.02
CA ILE A 195 12.75 -41.53 -13.25
C ILE A 195 13.57 -42.48 -12.36
N GLY A 196 13.23 -43.75 -12.28
CA GLY A 196 13.87 -44.74 -11.40
C GLY A 196 13.24 -44.86 -10.01
N ALA A 197 13.50 -45.96 -9.33
CA ALA A 197 12.93 -46.24 -8.01
C ALA A 197 13.50 -45.36 -6.92
N ASP A 198 14.81 -45.17 -6.95
CA ASP A 198 15.53 -44.38 -5.93
C ASP A 198 15.23 -42.89 -6.06
N SER A 199 15.18 -42.38 -7.30
CA SER A 199 14.79 -41.00 -7.56
C SER A 199 13.35 -40.69 -7.10
N LEU A 200 12.38 -41.58 -7.34
CA LEU A 200 11.01 -41.40 -6.85
C LEU A 200 10.95 -41.50 -5.31
N LYS A 201 11.75 -42.38 -4.69
CA LYS A 201 11.85 -42.49 -3.23
C LYS A 201 12.40 -41.18 -2.63
N LEU A 202 13.46 -40.65 -3.23
CA LEU A 202 14.09 -39.40 -2.82
C LEU A 202 13.13 -38.22 -2.97
N PHE A 203 12.41 -38.13 -4.09
CA PHE A 203 11.34 -37.14 -4.30
C PHE A 203 10.33 -37.14 -3.14
N LYS A 204 9.79 -38.32 -2.83
CA LYS A 204 8.76 -38.48 -1.78
C LYS A 204 9.28 -38.13 -0.36
N GLN A 205 10.58 -38.28 -0.14
CA GLN A 205 11.21 -38.00 1.15
C GLN A 205 11.51 -36.50 1.33
N LEU A 206 11.95 -35.82 0.27
CA LEU A 206 12.52 -34.48 0.36
C LEU A 206 11.59 -33.35 -0.06
N VAL A 207 10.64 -33.61 -0.98
CA VAL A 207 9.77 -32.56 -1.52
C VAL A 207 8.56 -32.33 -0.63
N ASP A 208 8.30 -31.07 -0.31
CA ASP A 208 7.16 -30.63 0.50
C ASP A 208 6.25 -29.67 -0.27
N LEU A 209 5.03 -29.49 0.25
CA LEU A 209 4.15 -28.41 -0.20
C LEU A 209 4.82 -27.05 0.06
N GLY A 210 4.78 -26.18 -0.96
CA GLY A 210 5.43 -24.89 -0.92
C GLY A 210 6.80 -24.82 -1.58
N ASP A 211 7.48 -25.96 -1.78
CA ASP A 211 8.73 -25.99 -2.53
C ASP A 211 8.51 -25.47 -3.96
N HIS A 212 9.53 -24.86 -4.54
CA HIS A 212 9.57 -24.70 -6.00
C HIS A 212 10.26 -25.92 -6.61
N LEU A 213 9.57 -26.56 -7.53
CA LEU A 213 10.02 -27.75 -8.21
C LEU A 213 10.22 -27.47 -9.70
N PHE A 214 11.36 -27.89 -10.23
CA PHE A 214 11.63 -27.99 -11.66
C PHE A 214 11.31 -29.42 -12.12
N VAL A 215 10.67 -29.53 -13.27
CA VAL A 215 10.37 -30.80 -13.94
C VAL A 215 10.64 -30.65 -15.43
N LYS A 216 11.43 -31.59 -15.99
CA LYS A 216 11.63 -31.70 -17.43
C LYS A 216 11.03 -33.00 -17.92
N GLY A 217 10.26 -32.94 -19.02
CA GLY A 217 9.59 -34.12 -19.54
C GLY A 217 8.61 -33.81 -20.66
N ARG A 218 7.91 -34.84 -21.12
CA ARG A 218 6.97 -34.76 -22.24
C ARG A 218 5.63 -34.20 -21.81
N VAL A 219 5.05 -33.35 -22.65
CA VAL A 219 3.67 -32.85 -22.46
C VAL A 219 2.69 -33.94 -22.91
N ILE A 220 1.80 -34.33 -22.01
CA ILE A 220 0.79 -35.39 -22.24
C ILE A 220 -0.57 -34.99 -21.69
N ALA A 221 -1.64 -35.66 -22.15
CA ALA A 221 -2.88 -35.75 -21.38
C ALA A 221 -2.87 -37.00 -20.52
N SER A 222 -3.20 -36.90 -19.24
CA SER A 222 -3.34 -38.09 -18.38
C SER A 222 -4.47 -39.00 -18.88
N LYS A 223 -4.61 -40.20 -18.33
CA LYS A 223 -5.72 -41.11 -18.67
C LYS A 223 -7.11 -40.51 -18.41
N THR A 224 -7.19 -39.53 -17.53
CA THR A 224 -8.41 -38.78 -17.18
C THR A 224 -8.53 -37.46 -17.94
N GLY A 225 -7.62 -37.16 -18.87
CA GLY A 225 -7.64 -35.94 -19.69
C GLY A 225 -6.89 -34.76 -19.11
N GLU A 226 -6.33 -34.82 -17.87
CA GLU A 226 -5.60 -33.71 -17.28
C GLU A 226 -4.27 -33.44 -18.01
N LEU A 227 -4.06 -32.20 -18.44
CA LEU A 227 -2.81 -31.77 -19.09
C LEU A 227 -1.65 -31.90 -18.08
N SER A 228 -0.61 -32.59 -18.46
CA SER A 228 0.46 -32.99 -17.57
C SER A 228 1.83 -32.95 -18.25
N VAL A 229 2.87 -32.72 -17.45
CA VAL A 229 4.25 -33.01 -17.83
C VAL A 229 4.66 -34.36 -17.23
N PHE A 230 4.90 -35.37 -18.10
CA PHE A 230 5.40 -36.67 -17.68
C PHE A 230 6.91 -36.59 -17.53
N ALA A 231 7.36 -36.60 -16.28
CA ALA A 231 8.72 -36.27 -15.91
C ALA A 231 9.75 -37.31 -16.33
N ASP A 232 10.78 -36.88 -17.00
CA ASP A 232 12.03 -37.61 -17.26
C ASP A 232 13.07 -37.29 -16.15
N GLU A 233 13.05 -36.04 -15.64
CA GLU A 233 13.88 -35.58 -14.53
C GLU A 233 13.16 -34.55 -13.67
N TRP A 234 13.66 -34.37 -12.46
CA TRP A 234 13.20 -33.33 -11.53
C TRP A 234 14.35 -32.76 -10.70
N ALA A 235 14.21 -31.53 -10.25
CA ALA A 235 15.11 -30.91 -9.30
C ALA A 235 14.33 -29.92 -8.38
N ILE A 236 14.83 -29.71 -7.16
CA ILE A 236 14.36 -28.62 -6.35
C ILE A 236 14.86 -27.30 -6.94
N ALA A 237 13.96 -26.36 -7.19
CA ALA A 237 14.29 -25.00 -7.59
C ALA A 237 14.50 -24.10 -6.36
N SER A 238 13.71 -24.32 -5.30
CA SER A 238 13.87 -23.66 -4.01
C SER A 238 13.16 -24.47 -2.93
N LYS A 239 13.90 -24.86 -1.88
CA LYS A 239 13.35 -25.54 -0.71
C LYS A 239 12.64 -24.54 0.20
N ALA A 240 11.34 -24.71 0.42
CA ALA A 240 10.56 -23.90 1.36
C ALA A 240 10.78 -24.42 2.78
N LEU A 241 11.37 -23.61 3.65
CA LEU A 241 11.56 -23.98 5.06
C LEU A 241 10.33 -23.65 5.92
N GLN A 242 9.54 -22.65 5.53
CA GLN A 242 8.27 -22.36 6.19
C GLN A 242 7.11 -23.11 5.51
N PRO A 243 6.22 -23.74 6.28
CA PRO A 243 5.03 -24.39 5.70
C PRO A 243 4.07 -23.34 5.14
N LEU A 244 3.38 -23.69 4.07
CA LEU A 244 2.26 -22.91 3.57
C LEU A 244 1.06 -23.04 4.52
N PRO A 245 0.21 -21.98 4.63
CA PRO A 245 -1.07 -22.10 5.28
C PRO A 245 -1.98 -23.08 4.52
N THR A 246 -3.07 -23.50 5.13
CA THR A 246 -4.06 -24.33 4.45
C THR A 246 -4.72 -23.51 3.35
N LEU A 247 -4.41 -23.80 2.09
CA LEU A 247 -4.82 -23.02 0.90
C LEU A 247 -6.35 -22.96 0.67
N HIS A 248 -7.14 -23.76 1.38
CA HIS A 248 -8.61 -23.80 1.25
C HIS A 248 -9.32 -23.09 2.44
N LYS A 249 -8.55 -22.46 3.33
CA LYS A 249 -9.10 -21.63 4.40
C LYS A 249 -8.78 -20.19 4.11
N GLU A 250 -9.76 -19.34 4.31
CA GLU A 250 -9.56 -17.90 4.30
C GLU A 250 -8.51 -17.51 5.34
N LEU A 251 -7.53 -16.71 4.92
CA LEU A 251 -6.52 -16.17 5.81
C LEU A 251 -7.16 -15.09 6.69
N ASN A 252 -6.77 -15.05 7.96
CA ASN A 252 -7.20 -13.95 8.83
C ASN A 252 -6.58 -12.63 8.33
N GLU A 253 -7.25 -11.54 8.65
CA GLU A 253 -6.88 -10.19 8.20
C GLU A 253 -5.46 -9.81 8.63
N ASP A 254 -5.07 -10.11 9.88
CA ASP A 254 -3.74 -9.81 10.39
C ASP A 254 -2.64 -10.54 9.58
N THR A 255 -2.84 -11.80 9.22
CA THR A 255 -1.89 -12.52 8.35
C THR A 255 -1.86 -11.95 6.94
N ARG A 256 -3.01 -11.59 6.35
CA ARG A 256 -3.06 -10.96 5.02
C ARG A 256 -2.29 -9.64 5.00
N THR A 257 -2.49 -8.82 6.01
CA THR A 257 -1.87 -7.49 6.11
C THR A 257 -0.39 -7.55 6.44
N ARG A 258 0.03 -8.41 7.40
CA ARG A 258 1.43 -8.51 7.84
C ARG A 258 2.31 -9.38 6.95
N LYS A 259 1.71 -10.33 6.24
CA LYS A 259 2.42 -11.28 5.36
C LYS A 259 1.75 -11.33 3.97
N PRO A 260 1.72 -10.21 3.23
CA PRO A 260 1.02 -10.15 1.94
C PRO A 260 1.49 -11.20 0.95
N TYR A 261 2.78 -11.58 1.00
CA TYR A 261 3.34 -12.65 0.18
C TYR A 261 2.65 -14.01 0.41
N ILE A 262 2.17 -14.30 1.62
CA ILE A 262 1.37 -15.49 1.90
C ILE A 262 -0.02 -15.33 1.27
N GLY A 263 -0.62 -14.14 1.40
CA GLY A 263 -1.87 -13.80 0.73
C GLY A 263 -1.81 -14.02 -0.78
N MET A 264 -0.76 -13.53 -1.43
CA MET A 264 -0.56 -13.71 -2.88
C MET A 264 -0.44 -15.18 -3.30
N ILE A 265 0.07 -16.06 -2.44
CA ILE A 265 0.12 -17.50 -2.72
C ILE A 265 -1.26 -18.14 -2.57
N ALA A 266 -1.99 -17.78 -1.52
CA ALA A 266 -3.20 -18.47 -1.10
C ALA A 266 -4.48 -17.92 -1.72
N ASP A 267 -4.52 -16.64 -2.10
CA ASP A 267 -5.72 -15.93 -2.55
C ASP A 267 -5.50 -15.24 -3.91
N GLU A 268 -6.32 -15.61 -4.88
CA GLU A 268 -6.31 -15.03 -6.21
C GLU A 268 -6.69 -13.53 -6.19
N LYS A 269 -7.62 -13.13 -5.31
CA LYS A 269 -8.05 -11.72 -5.21
C LYS A 269 -6.88 -10.82 -4.83
N ILE A 270 -6.07 -11.22 -3.83
CA ILE A 270 -4.88 -10.47 -3.41
C ILE A 270 -3.85 -10.40 -4.55
N ARG A 271 -3.62 -11.52 -5.23
CA ARG A 271 -2.69 -11.60 -6.37
C ARG A 271 -3.15 -10.72 -7.54
N ASN A 272 -4.46 -10.71 -7.81
CA ASN A 272 -5.04 -9.90 -8.87
C ASN A 272 -5.03 -8.41 -8.52
N MET A 273 -5.15 -8.02 -7.25
CA MET A 273 -5.03 -6.61 -6.85
C MET A 273 -3.68 -6.01 -7.26
N VAL A 274 -2.57 -6.74 -7.04
CA VAL A 274 -1.23 -6.29 -7.48
C VAL A 274 -1.18 -6.10 -9.00
N ARG A 275 -1.81 -7.00 -9.77
CA ARG A 275 -1.87 -6.89 -11.24
C ARG A 275 -2.77 -5.75 -11.69
N ASN A 276 -3.92 -5.60 -11.05
CA ASN A 276 -4.86 -4.52 -11.35
C ASN A 276 -4.23 -3.15 -11.09
N ARG A 277 -3.50 -3.00 -9.96
CA ARG A 277 -2.71 -1.80 -9.68
C ARG A 277 -1.69 -1.50 -10.79
N SER A 278 -0.92 -2.51 -11.21
CA SER A 278 0.06 -2.34 -12.28
C SER A 278 -0.58 -1.93 -13.61
N LYS A 279 -1.72 -2.54 -13.97
CA LYS A 279 -2.47 -2.19 -15.18
C LYS A 279 -3.08 -0.78 -15.07
N ALA A 280 -3.64 -0.41 -13.91
CA ALA A 280 -4.21 0.92 -13.69
C ALA A 280 -3.14 2.02 -13.87
N VAL A 281 -1.97 1.85 -13.26
CA VAL A 281 -0.84 2.77 -13.43
C VAL A 281 -0.39 2.87 -14.89
N SER A 282 -0.34 1.73 -15.60
CA SER A 282 0.01 1.72 -17.04
C SER A 282 -1.06 2.43 -17.88
N SER A 283 -2.34 2.23 -17.58
CA SER A 283 -3.47 2.90 -18.27
C SER A 283 -3.41 4.42 -18.07
N LEU A 284 -3.19 4.87 -16.83
CA LEU A 284 -3.04 6.30 -16.53
C LEU A 284 -1.89 6.93 -17.34
N ARG A 285 -0.68 6.31 -17.31
CA ARG A 285 0.47 6.81 -18.09
C ARG A 285 0.14 6.90 -19.57
N HIS A 286 -0.44 5.84 -20.12
CA HIS A 286 -0.77 5.80 -21.55
C HIS A 286 -1.79 6.89 -21.93
N THR A 287 -2.80 7.12 -21.08
CA THR A 287 -3.77 8.19 -21.32
C THR A 287 -3.10 9.58 -21.26
N PHE A 288 -2.22 9.83 -20.31
CA PHE A 288 -1.46 11.09 -20.28
C PHE A 288 -0.57 11.27 -21.50
N GLU A 289 0.13 10.21 -21.95
CA GLU A 289 0.95 10.23 -23.16
C GLU A 289 0.11 10.54 -24.42
N GLU A 290 -1.11 10.00 -24.53
CA GLU A 290 -2.02 10.29 -25.64
C GLU A 290 -2.48 11.77 -25.67
N HIS A 291 -2.44 12.45 -24.52
CA HIS A 291 -2.71 13.88 -24.38
C HIS A 291 -1.44 14.74 -24.36
N ASP A 292 -0.29 14.21 -24.80
CA ASP A 292 1.00 14.91 -24.88
C ASP A 292 1.52 15.43 -23.52
N PHE A 293 1.17 14.79 -22.39
CA PHE A 293 1.75 15.11 -21.09
C PHE A 293 3.13 14.45 -20.93
N LEU A 294 4.06 15.19 -20.34
CA LEU A 294 5.39 14.74 -19.99
C LEU A 294 5.44 14.25 -18.53
N GLU A 295 5.83 12.99 -18.31
CA GLU A 295 6.09 12.49 -16.94
C GLU A 295 7.40 13.07 -16.41
N VAL A 296 7.39 13.59 -15.19
CA VAL A 296 8.57 14.14 -14.51
C VAL A 296 8.72 13.52 -13.11
N GLU A 297 9.89 13.70 -12.52
CA GLU A 297 10.17 13.36 -11.12
C GLU A 297 10.62 14.62 -10.39
N THR A 298 9.93 14.96 -9.30
CA THR A 298 10.24 16.10 -8.45
C THR A 298 10.73 15.65 -7.06
N PRO A 299 11.37 16.52 -6.27
CA PRO A 299 11.97 16.11 -5.00
C PRO A 299 10.97 15.57 -3.99
N MET A 300 11.25 14.39 -3.40
CA MET A 300 10.54 13.86 -2.23
C MET A 300 11.00 14.53 -0.92
N LEU A 301 12.26 14.96 -0.86
CA LEU A 301 12.81 15.71 0.27
C LEU A 301 12.73 17.20 -0.04
N GLN A 302 12.05 17.95 0.81
CA GLN A 302 11.77 19.36 0.61
C GLN A 302 12.23 20.17 1.82
N THR A 303 12.70 21.39 1.58
CA THR A 303 13.08 22.33 2.65
C THR A 303 11.88 23.05 3.25
N ILE A 304 10.80 23.17 2.48
CA ILE A 304 9.50 23.71 2.89
C ILE A 304 8.45 22.75 2.37
N HIS A 305 7.51 22.33 3.20
CA HIS A 305 6.36 21.54 2.77
C HIS A 305 5.25 22.45 2.24
N GLY A 306 4.47 21.96 1.30
CA GLY A 306 3.36 22.73 0.72
C GLY A 306 2.68 21.97 -0.43
N GLY A 307 1.61 22.58 -0.98
CA GLY A 307 0.81 22.00 -2.06
C GLY A 307 -0.42 21.22 -1.57
N ALA A 308 -0.58 21.05 -0.27
CA ALA A 308 -1.75 20.42 0.35
C ALA A 308 -1.92 20.93 1.79
N ALA A 309 -3.07 20.69 2.40
CA ALA A 309 -3.27 20.81 3.83
C ALA A 309 -3.04 19.43 4.45
N ALA A 310 -1.87 19.23 5.08
CA ALA A 310 -1.52 17.96 5.70
C ALA A 310 -0.29 18.10 6.60
N ARG A 311 -0.23 17.29 7.66
CA ARG A 311 0.92 17.26 8.56
C ARG A 311 2.09 16.50 7.91
N PRO A 312 3.32 17.09 7.78
CA PRO A 312 4.46 16.44 7.16
C PRO A 312 5.18 15.49 8.12
N PHE A 313 5.94 14.53 7.55
CA PHE A 313 7.03 13.85 8.25
C PHE A 313 8.31 14.69 8.14
N THR A 314 9.08 14.77 9.22
CA THR A 314 10.38 15.45 9.26
C THR A 314 11.53 14.46 9.24
N THR A 315 12.65 14.86 8.67
CA THR A 315 13.92 14.11 8.65
C THR A 315 15.11 15.06 8.68
N HIS A 316 16.32 14.53 8.89
CA HIS A 316 17.54 15.34 8.98
C HIS A 316 18.60 14.88 7.97
N MET A 317 19.16 15.83 7.22
CA MET A 317 20.26 15.61 6.27
C MET A 317 21.61 15.93 6.90
N ASN A 318 22.36 14.92 7.31
CA ASN A 318 23.63 15.08 8.01
C ASN A 318 24.69 15.89 7.22
N ALA A 319 24.69 15.79 5.88
CA ALA A 319 25.72 16.43 5.06
C ALA A 319 25.67 17.97 5.08
N PHE A 320 24.46 18.52 5.25
CA PHE A 320 24.24 19.97 5.28
C PHE A 320 23.77 20.45 6.66
N ASP A 321 23.63 19.54 7.62
CA ASP A 321 23.07 19.83 8.95
C ASP A 321 21.71 20.57 8.83
N LEU A 322 20.81 19.97 8.03
CA LEU A 322 19.56 20.59 7.60
C LEU A 322 18.37 19.68 7.86
N ASP A 323 17.34 20.22 8.49
CA ASP A 323 16.06 19.55 8.63
C ASP A 323 15.26 19.64 7.32
N LEU A 324 14.65 18.54 6.93
CA LEU A 324 13.87 18.41 5.71
C LEU A 324 12.51 17.79 6.03
N TYR A 325 11.59 17.99 5.11
CA TYR A 325 10.27 17.35 5.12
C TYR A 325 10.19 16.30 4.02
N LEU A 326 9.48 15.20 4.29
CA LEU A 326 8.96 14.36 3.20
C LEU A 326 7.76 15.07 2.59
N ARG A 327 7.68 15.16 1.27
CA ARG A 327 6.63 15.89 0.56
C ARG A 327 5.23 15.40 0.92
N ILE A 328 4.30 16.33 1.04
CA ILE A 328 2.87 16.08 1.19
C ILE A 328 2.14 16.16 -0.16
N ALA A 329 2.76 16.81 -1.17
CA ALA A 329 2.30 16.94 -2.55
C ALA A 329 3.47 17.41 -3.45
N PRO A 330 3.49 17.12 -4.76
CA PRO A 330 4.44 17.66 -5.73
C PRO A 330 3.99 19.00 -6.36
N GLU A 331 2.81 19.50 -6.08
CA GLU A 331 2.11 20.61 -6.71
C GLU A 331 3.01 21.81 -7.03
N LEU A 332 3.73 22.34 -6.01
CA LEU A 332 4.53 23.56 -6.18
C LEU A 332 5.70 23.37 -7.15
N PHE A 333 6.24 22.15 -7.24
CA PHE A 333 7.30 21.83 -8.21
C PHE A 333 6.75 21.61 -9.61
N LEU A 334 5.57 21.00 -9.76
CA LEU A 334 4.92 20.82 -11.07
C LEU A 334 4.49 22.17 -11.66
N LYS A 335 4.00 23.10 -10.83
CA LYS A 335 3.74 24.48 -11.25
C LYS A 335 5.01 25.22 -11.71
N ARG A 336 6.16 24.97 -11.06
CA ARG A 336 7.47 25.48 -11.52
C ARG A 336 7.87 24.89 -12.89
N CYS A 337 7.46 23.65 -13.21
CA CYS A 337 7.66 23.09 -14.55
C CYS A 337 6.87 23.87 -15.61
N LEU A 338 5.63 24.30 -15.30
CA LEU A 338 4.85 25.18 -16.21
C LEU A 338 5.56 26.53 -16.42
N VAL A 339 6.11 27.13 -15.36
CA VAL A 339 6.93 28.36 -15.48
C VAL A 339 8.13 28.11 -16.38
N GLY A 340 8.74 26.93 -16.28
CA GLY A 340 9.88 26.49 -17.10
C GLY A 340 9.54 26.18 -18.57
N GLY A 341 8.25 26.24 -18.97
CA GLY A 341 7.79 26.03 -20.35
C GLY A 341 7.45 24.58 -20.68
N ILE A 342 7.16 23.73 -19.69
CA ILE A 342 6.59 22.39 -19.90
C ILE A 342 5.06 22.55 -19.84
N ASP A 343 4.40 22.64 -21.00
CA ASP A 343 2.99 23.00 -21.09
C ASP A 343 2.03 21.94 -20.52
N ARG A 344 2.42 20.66 -20.53
CA ARG A 344 1.67 19.54 -19.98
C ARG A 344 2.60 18.63 -19.22
N VAL A 345 2.40 18.52 -17.92
CA VAL A 345 3.27 17.79 -17.01
C VAL A 345 2.46 16.94 -16.05
N PHE A 346 2.94 15.73 -15.75
CA PHE A 346 2.36 14.91 -14.70
C PHE A 346 3.46 14.16 -13.93
N GLU A 347 3.13 13.74 -12.73
CA GLU A 347 3.97 12.88 -11.90
C GLU A 347 3.08 11.82 -11.22
N ILE A 348 3.46 10.55 -11.36
CA ILE A 348 2.94 9.47 -10.51
C ILE A 348 3.92 9.30 -9.37
N ASN A 349 3.50 9.62 -8.18
CA ASN A 349 4.39 9.89 -7.06
C ASN A 349 3.98 9.21 -5.75
N ARG A 350 4.90 9.26 -4.76
CA ARG A 350 4.63 8.93 -3.36
C ARG A 350 4.55 10.20 -2.55
N ASP A 351 3.45 10.34 -1.81
CA ASP A 351 3.25 11.39 -0.83
C ASP A 351 3.16 10.81 0.57
N PHE A 352 3.51 11.63 1.54
CA PHE A 352 3.68 11.24 2.93
C PHE A 352 2.93 12.23 3.83
N ARG A 353 1.87 11.76 4.51
CA ARG A 353 1.07 12.55 5.44
C ARG A 353 1.05 11.89 6.81
N ASN A 354 1.49 12.63 7.83
CA ASN A 354 1.64 12.13 9.20
C ASN A 354 0.34 12.26 9.99
N GLU A 355 -0.69 11.60 9.49
CA GLU A 355 -2.06 11.66 9.98
C GLU A 355 -2.56 10.28 10.42
N GLY A 356 -3.88 10.13 10.59
CA GLY A 356 -4.52 8.88 10.96
C GLY A 356 -4.38 7.77 9.92
N VAL A 357 -4.62 6.54 10.33
CA VAL A 357 -4.60 5.34 9.47
C VAL A 357 -5.93 4.62 9.61
N ASP A 358 -6.73 4.62 8.53
CA ASP A 358 -8.05 3.98 8.50
C ASP A 358 -8.27 3.13 7.24
N ALA A 359 -9.51 2.96 6.78
CA ALA A 359 -9.86 2.19 5.58
C ALA A 359 -9.52 2.92 4.27
N THR A 360 -9.36 4.24 4.30
CA THR A 360 -9.17 5.13 3.14
C THR A 360 -7.88 5.95 3.23
N HIS A 361 -7.21 5.98 4.39
CA HIS A 361 -6.00 6.75 4.64
C HIS A 361 -4.82 5.87 5.04
N ALA A 362 -3.66 6.19 4.46
CA ALA A 362 -2.35 5.60 4.79
C ALA A 362 -1.29 6.71 4.85
N PRO A 363 -0.29 6.61 5.74
CA PRO A 363 0.71 7.67 5.91
C PRO A 363 1.66 7.79 4.71
N GLU A 364 1.73 6.77 3.88
CA GLU A 364 2.43 6.71 2.60
C GLU A 364 1.47 6.14 1.55
N PHE A 365 1.21 6.90 0.49
CA PHE A 365 0.28 6.51 -0.57
C PHE A 365 0.75 6.98 -1.93
N THR A 366 0.09 6.53 -3.00
CA THR A 366 0.44 6.93 -4.36
C THR A 366 -0.59 7.89 -4.91
N MET A 367 -0.13 9.04 -5.38
CA MET A 367 -0.93 10.00 -6.13
C MET A 367 -0.46 10.11 -7.58
N VAL A 368 -1.33 10.64 -8.41
CA VAL A 368 -0.99 11.25 -9.68
C VAL A 368 -1.45 12.71 -9.64
N GLU A 369 -0.52 13.61 -9.97
CA GLU A 369 -0.84 15.02 -10.21
C GLU A 369 -0.47 15.41 -11.62
N ALA A 370 -1.29 16.25 -12.24
CA ALA A 370 -1.10 16.70 -13.61
C ALA A 370 -1.54 18.15 -13.77
N TYR A 371 -0.78 18.90 -14.59
CA TYR A 371 -1.01 20.32 -14.84
C TYR A 371 -0.92 20.61 -16.35
N GLU A 372 -1.90 21.36 -16.86
CA GLU A 372 -2.00 21.74 -18.27
C GLU A 372 -2.03 23.26 -18.41
N ALA A 373 -1.02 23.84 -19.07
CA ALA A 373 -1.00 25.24 -19.45
C ALA A 373 -2.17 25.56 -20.41
N TYR A 374 -2.79 26.72 -20.19
CA TYR A 374 -3.98 27.20 -20.91
C TYR A 374 -5.23 26.36 -20.72
N GLY A 375 -5.17 25.33 -19.85
CA GLY A 375 -6.32 24.60 -19.34
C GLY A 375 -7.03 25.35 -18.20
N ASN A 376 -8.09 24.75 -17.69
CA ASN A 376 -8.86 25.24 -16.55
C ASN A 376 -9.58 24.06 -15.88
N TYR A 377 -10.30 24.32 -14.78
CA TYR A 377 -10.98 23.27 -14.03
C TYR A 377 -12.02 22.45 -14.86
N ASP A 378 -12.55 22.98 -15.97
CA ASP A 378 -13.47 22.24 -16.85
C ASP A 378 -12.71 21.25 -17.75
N THR A 379 -11.58 21.67 -18.33
CA THR A 379 -10.75 20.80 -19.19
C THR A 379 -10.15 19.66 -18.38
N ILE A 380 -9.71 19.95 -17.16
CA ILE A 380 -9.16 18.95 -16.25
C ILE A 380 -10.24 17.99 -15.72
N ALA A 381 -11.48 18.45 -15.48
CA ALA A 381 -12.59 17.56 -15.13
C ALA A 381 -12.89 16.54 -16.26
N ALA A 382 -12.82 16.98 -17.52
CA ALA A 382 -12.97 16.08 -18.66
C ALA A 382 -11.84 15.05 -18.74
N LEU A 383 -10.60 15.47 -18.51
CA LEU A 383 -9.42 14.58 -18.46
C LEU A 383 -9.54 13.55 -17.34
N VAL A 384 -9.92 13.95 -16.11
CA VAL A 384 -10.09 13.03 -14.99
C VAL A 384 -11.19 12.00 -15.26
N LYS A 385 -12.32 12.43 -15.84
CA LYS A 385 -13.38 11.51 -16.26
C LYS A 385 -12.84 10.46 -17.23
N GLU A 386 -12.07 10.88 -18.24
CA GLU A 386 -11.45 9.97 -19.22
C GLU A 386 -10.46 9.02 -18.55
N LEU A 387 -9.56 9.50 -17.69
CA LEU A 387 -8.60 8.70 -16.95
C LEU A 387 -9.28 7.57 -16.16
N VAL A 388 -10.35 7.89 -15.43
CA VAL A 388 -11.08 6.90 -14.63
C VAL A 388 -11.80 5.89 -15.51
N GLN A 389 -12.56 6.36 -16.53
CA GLN A 389 -13.31 5.48 -17.43
C GLN A 389 -12.40 4.57 -18.24
N LYS A 390 -11.30 5.09 -18.76
CA LYS A 390 -10.32 4.32 -19.53
C LYS A 390 -9.58 3.32 -18.67
N THR A 391 -9.20 3.70 -17.43
CA THR A 391 -8.62 2.76 -16.47
C THR A 391 -9.58 1.61 -16.15
N ALA A 392 -10.88 1.87 -15.96
CA ALA A 392 -11.87 0.82 -15.75
C ALA A 392 -11.95 -0.15 -16.95
N ILE A 393 -11.93 0.37 -18.18
CA ILE A 393 -11.94 -0.45 -19.40
C ILE A 393 -10.66 -1.27 -19.53
N ASP A 394 -9.48 -0.67 -19.35
CA ASP A 394 -8.19 -1.33 -19.56
C ASP A 394 -7.91 -2.42 -18.49
N VAL A 395 -8.41 -2.23 -17.27
CA VAL A 395 -8.20 -3.19 -16.18
C VAL A 395 -9.28 -4.28 -16.17
N PHE A 396 -10.56 -3.90 -16.36
CA PHE A 396 -11.72 -4.79 -16.17
C PHE A 396 -12.51 -5.08 -17.46
N GLY A 397 -12.18 -4.42 -18.58
CA GLY A 397 -12.83 -4.64 -19.87
C GLY A 397 -14.11 -3.84 -20.08
N SER A 398 -14.54 -3.02 -19.11
CA SER A 398 -15.79 -2.25 -19.16
C SER A 398 -15.74 -1.09 -18.17
N THR A 399 -16.51 -0.02 -18.41
CA THR A 399 -16.78 1.02 -17.38
C THR A 399 -17.62 0.47 -16.23
N LYS A 400 -18.38 -0.60 -16.46
CA LYS A 400 -19.15 -1.30 -15.44
C LYS A 400 -18.29 -2.38 -14.80
N VAL A 401 -17.95 -2.19 -13.52
CA VAL A 401 -17.09 -3.06 -12.74
C VAL A 401 -17.89 -3.84 -11.70
N THR A 402 -17.38 -5.03 -11.31
CA THR A 402 -17.92 -5.80 -10.20
C THR A 402 -17.00 -5.64 -8.99
N LEU A 403 -17.52 -5.10 -7.91
CA LEU A 403 -16.79 -4.89 -6.67
C LEU A 403 -16.55 -6.21 -5.91
N LEU A 404 -15.66 -6.20 -4.92
CA LEU A 404 -15.31 -7.40 -4.14
C LEU A 404 -16.48 -8.01 -3.37
N ASP A 405 -17.50 -7.20 -3.03
CA ASP A 405 -18.76 -7.64 -2.39
C ASP A 405 -19.79 -8.20 -3.39
N GLY A 406 -19.49 -8.16 -4.70
CA GLY A 406 -20.36 -8.61 -5.78
C GLY A 406 -21.29 -7.51 -6.32
N THR A 407 -21.27 -6.30 -5.78
CA THR A 407 -22.04 -5.16 -6.29
C THR A 407 -21.48 -4.69 -7.64
N GLU A 408 -22.36 -4.35 -8.58
CA GLU A 408 -21.96 -3.72 -9.85
C GLU A 408 -21.97 -2.19 -9.69
N TYR A 409 -20.94 -1.54 -10.22
CA TYR A 409 -20.82 -0.09 -10.26
C TYR A 409 -20.40 0.38 -11.65
N ASP A 410 -21.05 1.43 -12.18
CA ASP A 410 -20.80 1.91 -13.55
C ASP A 410 -20.19 3.31 -13.54
N PHE A 411 -18.99 3.44 -14.06
CA PHE A 411 -18.29 4.71 -14.29
C PHE A 411 -18.63 5.33 -15.66
N GLY A 412 -19.51 4.69 -16.45
CA GLY A 412 -19.90 5.16 -17.77
C GLY A 412 -20.83 6.37 -17.74
N GLY A 413 -21.16 6.86 -18.92
CA GLY A 413 -22.11 7.95 -19.10
C GLY A 413 -21.62 9.33 -18.65
N GLU A 414 -22.57 10.25 -18.46
CA GLU A 414 -22.31 11.59 -17.95
C GLU A 414 -22.35 11.60 -16.42
N TRP A 415 -21.41 12.34 -15.80
CA TRP A 415 -21.32 12.46 -14.35
C TRP A 415 -22.07 13.68 -13.85
N LYS A 416 -22.59 13.60 -12.64
CA LYS A 416 -23.32 14.68 -12.01
C LYS A 416 -22.39 15.85 -11.67
N GLN A 417 -22.96 17.05 -11.63
CA GLN A 417 -22.30 18.26 -11.14
C GLN A 417 -23.19 18.92 -10.09
N MET A 418 -22.57 19.41 -9.02
CA MET A 418 -23.24 20.01 -7.87
C MET A 418 -22.45 21.23 -7.41
N SER A 419 -23.10 22.37 -7.22
CA SER A 419 -22.48 23.53 -6.58
C SER A 419 -22.52 23.33 -5.06
N MET A 420 -21.41 23.57 -4.37
CA MET A 420 -21.34 23.44 -2.91
C MET A 420 -22.33 24.37 -2.21
N TYR A 421 -22.33 25.65 -2.53
CA TYR A 421 -23.23 26.62 -1.92
C TYR A 421 -24.71 26.39 -2.24
N ASP A 422 -25.02 26.05 -3.51
CA ASP A 422 -26.42 25.83 -3.91
C ASP A 422 -26.99 24.59 -3.20
N SER A 423 -26.22 23.50 -3.15
CA SER A 423 -26.67 22.26 -2.50
C SER A 423 -26.77 22.43 -0.98
N LEU A 424 -25.82 23.14 -0.34
CA LEU A 424 -25.89 23.43 1.08
C LEU A 424 -27.11 24.30 1.41
N SER A 425 -27.40 25.29 0.57
CA SER A 425 -28.59 26.14 0.71
C SER A 425 -29.88 25.32 0.61
N GLU A 426 -29.94 24.37 -0.32
CA GLU A 426 -31.08 23.44 -0.45
C GLU A 426 -31.25 22.55 0.79
N ALA A 427 -30.16 21.95 1.28
CA ALA A 427 -30.19 21.11 2.46
C ALA A 427 -30.65 21.83 3.72
N LEU A 428 -30.22 23.08 3.90
CA LEU A 428 -30.58 23.91 5.05
C LEU A 428 -31.93 24.61 4.91
N GLY A 429 -32.52 24.62 3.71
CA GLY A 429 -33.74 25.38 3.40
C GLY A 429 -33.55 26.90 3.57
N LYS A 430 -32.32 27.38 3.44
CA LYS A 430 -31.88 28.74 3.65
C LYS A 430 -30.73 29.09 2.71
N GLU A 431 -30.75 30.27 2.12
CA GLU A 431 -29.66 30.72 1.24
C GLU A 431 -28.36 30.92 2.05
N ILE A 432 -27.31 30.20 1.63
CA ILE A 432 -25.92 30.31 2.12
C ILE A 432 -25.08 30.87 0.98
N THR A 433 -24.35 31.92 1.27
CA THR A 433 -23.49 32.63 0.30
C THR A 433 -22.11 32.89 0.91
N PRO A 434 -21.11 33.29 0.12
CA PRO A 434 -19.81 33.71 0.66
C PRO A 434 -19.88 34.88 1.67
N ASP A 435 -21.00 35.62 1.67
CA ASP A 435 -21.24 36.74 2.61
C ASP A 435 -21.93 36.28 3.92
N THR A 436 -22.31 34.99 4.05
CA THR A 436 -22.92 34.45 5.29
C THR A 436 -21.87 34.48 6.42
N SER A 437 -22.22 35.07 7.58
CA SER A 437 -21.22 35.25 8.63
C SER A 437 -20.78 33.95 9.31
N VAL A 438 -19.54 33.95 9.83
CA VAL A 438 -18.98 32.83 10.60
C VAL A 438 -19.85 32.49 11.82
N GLU A 439 -20.38 33.52 12.52
CA GLU A 439 -21.25 33.33 13.68
C GLU A 439 -22.56 32.64 13.33
N GLU A 440 -23.08 32.94 12.16
CA GLU A 440 -24.30 32.33 11.65
C GLU A 440 -24.09 30.86 11.26
N LEU A 441 -23.02 30.57 10.51
CA LEU A 441 -22.61 29.21 10.13
C LEU A 441 -22.28 28.38 11.38
N GLY A 442 -21.52 28.91 12.33
CA GLY A 442 -21.21 28.26 13.60
C GLY A 442 -22.47 27.93 14.41
N SER A 443 -23.46 28.86 14.45
CA SER A 443 -24.76 28.61 15.10
C SER A 443 -25.57 27.48 14.42
N ILE A 444 -25.41 27.32 13.10
CA ILE A 444 -26.04 26.21 12.34
C ILE A 444 -25.32 24.90 12.67
N ALA A 445 -23.96 24.88 12.65
CA ALA A 445 -23.15 23.73 13.00
C ALA A 445 -23.47 23.21 14.41
N ASP A 446 -23.52 24.10 15.41
CA ASP A 446 -23.86 23.79 16.79
C ASP A 446 -25.25 23.11 16.92
N LYS A 447 -26.25 23.61 16.17
CA LYS A 447 -27.60 23.06 16.18
C LYS A 447 -27.71 21.67 15.54
N LEU A 448 -26.84 21.39 14.57
CA LEU A 448 -26.78 20.12 13.86
C LEU A 448 -25.84 19.12 14.55
N GLY A 449 -25.03 19.58 15.52
CA GLY A 449 -24.01 18.76 16.19
C GLY A 449 -22.82 18.44 15.27
N VAL A 450 -22.55 19.32 14.32
CA VAL A 450 -21.36 19.23 13.45
C VAL A 450 -20.15 19.68 14.27
N GLU A 451 -19.08 18.87 14.24
CA GLU A 451 -17.83 19.16 14.92
C GLU A 451 -17.17 20.42 14.31
N ARG A 452 -16.52 21.20 15.15
CA ARG A 452 -15.91 22.47 14.76
C ARG A 452 -14.42 22.46 15.05
N ASP A 453 -13.63 23.08 14.19
CA ASP A 453 -12.19 23.25 14.35
C ASP A 453 -11.86 24.30 15.42
N ASP A 454 -10.67 24.17 16.04
CA ASP A 454 -10.14 25.16 16.97
C ASP A 454 -9.85 26.51 16.27
N VAL A 455 -9.43 26.46 15.00
CA VAL A 455 -9.19 27.62 14.13
C VAL A 455 -10.23 27.60 13.01
N GLU A 456 -11.32 28.33 13.21
CA GLU A 456 -12.42 28.41 12.25
C GLU A 456 -12.34 29.60 11.32
N ASN A 457 -12.79 29.40 10.09
CA ASN A 457 -13.12 30.46 9.14
C ASN A 457 -14.42 30.11 8.39
N HIS A 458 -14.88 31.04 7.54
CA HIS A 458 -16.10 30.84 6.76
C HIS A 458 -16.05 29.56 5.91
N GLY A 459 -14.94 29.34 5.22
CA GLY A 459 -14.77 28.21 4.30
C GLY A 459 -14.82 26.87 5.02
N LYS A 460 -14.10 26.68 6.11
CA LYS A 460 -14.11 25.45 6.91
C LYS A 460 -15.51 25.09 7.39
N LEU A 461 -16.28 26.08 7.89
CA LEU A 461 -17.65 25.86 8.32
C LEU A 461 -18.59 25.48 7.16
N VAL A 462 -18.42 26.06 6.00
CA VAL A 462 -19.20 25.70 4.81
C VAL A 462 -18.89 24.25 4.39
N GLU A 463 -17.62 23.85 4.37
CA GLU A 463 -17.20 22.50 4.00
C GLU A 463 -17.71 21.47 5.02
N HIS A 464 -17.52 21.65 6.34
CA HIS A 464 -18.01 20.74 7.37
C HIS A 464 -19.54 20.58 7.36
N LEU A 465 -20.28 21.70 7.16
CA LEU A 465 -21.73 21.65 7.02
C LEU A 465 -22.14 20.89 5.74
N TRP A 466 -21.41 21.08 4.64
CA TRP A 466 -21.70 20.41 3.39
C TRP A 466 -21.42 18.91 3.50
N GLU A 467 -20.27 18.50 4.04
CA GLU A 467 -19.88 17.11 4.32
C GLU A 467 -20.92 16.38 5.16
N HIS A 468 -21.40 17.02 6.24
CA HIS A 468 -22.48 16.46 7.07
C HIS A 468 -23.74 16.06 6.30
N PHE A 469 -24.08 16.77 5.23
CA PHE A 469 -25.27 16.49 4.43
C PHE A 469 -25.03 15.54 3.26
N TYR A 470 -23.85 15.56 2.66
CA TYR A 470 -23.65 15.00 1.33
C TYR A 470 -22.51 14.01 1.18
N GLU A 471 -21.40 14.10 1.90
CA GLU A 471 -20.17 13.36 1.62
C GLU A 471 -20.43 11.86 1.44
N ASP A 472 -20.97 11.20 2.46
CA ASP A 472 -21.25 9.76 2.49
C ASP A 472 -22.44 9.33 1.60
N LYS A 473 -23.20 10.27 1.08
CA LYS A 473 -24.41 10.04 0.25
C LYS A 473 -24.15 10.13 -1.25
N LEU A 474 -23.03 10.69 -1.67
CA LEU A 474 -22.67 10.80 -3.09
C LEU A 474 -22.14 9.47 -3.63
N TYR A 475 -23.04 8.55 -3.91
CA TYR A 475 -22.66 7.22 -4.41
C TYR A 475 -22.26 7.23 -5.89
N GLU A 476 -22.99 7.94 -6.75
CA GLU A 476 -22.68 8.07 -8.19
C GLU A 476 -21.58 9.12 -8.40
N PRO A 477 -20.72 8.98 -9.46
CA PRO A 477 -19.67 9.96 -9.73
C PRO A 477 -20.24 11.37 -9.85
N THR A 478 -19.80 12.26 -8.97
CA THR A 478 -20.34 13.63 -8.86
C THR A 478 -19.20 14.63 -8.65
N PHE A 479 -19.08 15.61 -9.55
CA PHE A 479 -18.22 16.77 -9.35
C PHE A 479 -18.91 17.77 -8.44
N VAL A 480 -18.39 18.01 -7.25
CA VAL A 480 -18.79 19.11 -6.36
C VAL A 480 -17.93 20.30 -6.70
N ARG A 481 -18.52 21.46 -6.92
CA ARG A 481 -17.85 22.63 -7.53
C ARG A 481 -18.06 23.90 -6.72
N ASP A 482 -17.21 24.89 -7.00
CA ASP A 482 -17.35 26.26 -6.49
C ASP A 482 -17.14 26.35 -4.97
N PHE A 483 -15.95 26.00 -4.54
CA PHE A 483 -15.52 25.97 -3.16
C PHE A 483 -15.27 27.37 -2.58
N PRO A 484 -15.27 27.52 -1.22
CA PRO A 484 -14.85 28.74 -0.56
C PRO A 484 -13.40 29.13 -0.89
N VAL A 485 -13.14 30.43 -0.91
CA VAL A 485 -11.79 30.95 -1.18
C VAL A 485 -10.81 30.67 -0.02
N GLU A 486 -11.31 30.60 1.20
CA GLU A 486 -10.53 30.48 2.42
C GLU A 486 -9.83 29.13 2.56
N THR A 487 -10.45 28.06 2.07
CA THR A 487 -9.91 26.69 2.14
C THR A 487 -9.10 26.29 0.91
N SER A 488 -8.94 27.19 -0.07
CA SER A 488 -8.35 26.88 -1.37
C SER A 488 -7.25 27.87 -1.78
N PRO A 489 -6.12 27.93 -1.07
CA PRO A 489 -5.11 28.98 -1.21
C PRO A 489 -4.37 28.98 -2.55
N LEU A 490 -4.32 27.86 -3.26
CA LEU A 490 -3.59 27.68 -4.53
C LEU A 490 -4.50 27.77 -5.76
N VAL A 491 -5.80 28.03 -5.54
CA VAL A 491 -6.83 27.99 -6.59
C VAL A 491 -7.23 29.40 -7.02
N LYS A 492 -7.50 29.57 -8.29
CA LYS A 492 -7.91 30.85 -8.88
C LYS A 492 -9.34 31.23 -8.47
N ALA A 493 -9.55 32.52 -8.17
CA ALA A 493 -10.90 33.05 -7.95
C ALA A 493 -11.81 32.75 -9.13
N HIS A 494 -13.08 32.41 -8.85
CA HIS A 494 -14.05 32.08 -9.88
C HIS A 494 -14.31 33.30 -10.78
N ARG A 495 -14.34 33.06 -12.11
CA ARG A 495 -14.43 34.08 -13.16
C ARG A 495 -15.69 34.97 -13.10
N SER A 496 -16.75 34.51 -12.43
CA SER A 496 -18.05 35.21 -12.40
C SER A 496 -18.76 35.18 -11.04
N LYS A 497 -18.26 34.44 -10.05
CA LYS A 497 -18.85 34.32 -8.71
C LYS A 497 -17.87 34.84 -7.65
N PRO A 498 -18.08 36.05 -7.08
CA PRO A 498 -17.22 36.56 -6.01
C PRO A 498 -17.24 35.67 -4.76
N GLY A 499 -16.13 35.54 -4.06
CA GLY A 499 -16.02 34.79 -2.81
C GLY A 499 -15.84 33.27 -2.96
N VAL A 500 -15.90 32.75 -4.20
CA VAL A 500 -15.65 31.32 -4.50
C VAL A 500 -14.46 31.16 -5.44
N VAL A 501 -13.96 29.95 -5.53
CA VAL A 501 -12.84 29.56 -6.42
C VAL A 501 -13.27 28.52 -7.46
N GLU A 502 -12.53 28.46 -8.56
CA GLU A 502 -12.71 27.43 -9.60
C GLU A 502 -12.03 26.12 -9.19
N LYS A 503 -12.65 25.43 -8.22
CA LYS A 503 -12.29 24.11 -7.72
C LYS A 503 -13.45 23.14 -7.92
N TRP A 504 -13.12 21.90 -8.14
CA TRP A 504 -14.03 20.77 -7.97
C TRP A 504 -13.33 19.63 -7.22
N ASP A 505 -14.13 18.89 -6.43
CA ASP A 505 -13.77 17.58 -5.91
C ASP A 505 -14.72 16.53 -6.51
N LEU A 506 -14.14 15.41 -6.92
CA LEU A 506 -14.89 14.29 -7.49
C LEU A 506 -15.19 13.27 -6.39
N TYR A 507 -16.46 13.14 -6.06
CA TYR A 507 -16.95 12.13 -5.12
C TYR A 507 -17.45 10.90 -5.87
N VAL A 508 -17.07 9.72 -5.35
CA VAL A 508 -17.45 8.41 -5.87
C VAL A 508 -17.67 7.48 -4.69
N ARG A 509 -18.83 6.83 -4.60
CA ARG A 509 -19.15 5.85 -3.56
C ARG A 509 -18.99 6.40 -2.12
N GLY A 510 -19.26 7.66 -1.90
CA GLY A 510 -19.24 8.32 -0.59
C GLY A 510 -17.83 8.74 -0.13
N PHE A 511 -16.87 8.89 -1.03
CA PHE A 511 -15.56 9.45 -0.70
C PHE A 511 -14.99 10.26 -1.86
N GLU A 512 -14.14 11.22 -1.56
CA GLU A 512 -13.38 12.01 -2.53
C GLU A 512 -12.33 11.15 -3.24
N LEU A 513 -12.41 11.10 -4.57
CA LEU A 513 -11.46 10.39 -5.43
C LEU A 513 -10.37 11.30 -5.99
N ALA A 514 -10.74 12.50 -6.41
CA ALA A 514 -9.84 13.44 -7.08
C ALA A 514 -10.28 14.88 -6.83
N THR A 515 -9.34 15.80 -6.92
CA THR A 515 -9.56 17.25 -6.89
C THR A 515 -9.00 17.90 -8.14
N GLY A 516 -9.50 19.07 -8.54
CA GLY A 516 -8.93 19.81 -9.66
C GLY A 516 -9.35 21.29 -9.69
N TYR A 517 -8.46 22.09 -10.27
CA TYR A 517 -8.49 23.54 -10.15
C TYR A 517 -8.30 24.25 -11.49
N SER A 518 -8.76 25.52 -11.54
CA SER A 518 -8.07 26.55 -12.32
C SER A 518 -6.97 27.14 -11.41
N GLU A 519 -5.72 27.09 -11.84
CA GLU A 519 -4.57 27.38 -11.01
C GLU A 519 -4.40 28.87 -10.74
N LEU A 520 -4.12 29.24 -9.47
CA LEU A 520 -3.72 30.60 -9.13
C LEU A 520 -2.33 30.87 -9.68
N ASN A 521 -2.20 31.91 -10.50
CA ASN A 521 -0.95 32.31 -11.15
C ASN A 521 -0.59 33.80 -10.95
N ASP A 522 -1.30 34.49 -10.05
CA ASP A 522 -0.97 35.87 -9.63
C ASP A 522 -0.08 35.82 -8.39
N PRO A 523 1.21 36.21 -8.48
CA PRO A 523 2.14 36.09 -7.36
C PRO A 523 1.79 37.01 -6.17
N ILE A 524 1.04 38.10 -6.40
CA ILE A 524 0.62 39.03 -5.34
C ILE A 524 -0.51 38.38 -4.54
N VAL A 525 -1.53 37.90 -5.22
CA VAL A 525 -2.65 37.19 -4.59
C VAL A 525 -2.17 35.91 -3.89
N GLN A 526 -1.22 35.19 -4.51
CA GLN A 526 -0.64 33.99 -3.89
C GLN A 526 0.08 34.33 -2.58
N ARG A 527 0.84 35.42 -2.56
CA ARG A 527 1.51 35.89 -1.33
C ARG A 527 0.49 36.25 -0.24
N GLU A 528 -0.60 36.95 -0.61
CA GLU A 528 -1.65 37.30 0.34
C GLU A 528 -2.25 36.05 1.00
N ARG A 529 -2.50 35.00 0.21
CA ARG A 529 -3.04 33.72 0.71
C ARG A 529 -2.03 32.95 1.57
N PHE A 530 -0.77 32.90 1.19
CA PHE A 530 0.29 32.27 2.01
C PHE A 530 0.46 33.00 3.36
N VAL A 531 0.37 34.33 3.37
CA VAL A 531 0.40 35.12 4.63
C VAL A 531 -0.81 34.79 5.50
N ALA A 532 -1.99 34.54 4.93
CA ALA A 532 -3.16 34.12 5.68
C ALA A 532 -2.93 32.72 6.31
N GLN A 533 -2.49 31.73 5.53
CA GLN A 533 -2.16 30.39 6.02
C GLN A 533 -1.06 30.41 7.11
N ALA A 534 0.01 31.19 6.93
CA ALA A 534 1.07 31.30 7.94
C ALA A 534 0.55 31.88 9.26
N LYS A 535 -0.50 32.71 9.25
CA LYS A 535 -1.17 33.18 10.48
C LYS A 535 -1.99 32.08 11.14
N ASP A 536 -2.63 31.22 10.36
CA ASP A 536 -3.38 30.06 10.88
C ASP A 536 -2.41 29.04 11.49
N ALA A 537 -1.25 28.81 10.88
CA ALA A 537 -0.15 28.02 11.46
C ALA A 537 0.33 28.58 12.81
N LEU A 538 0.53 29.91 12.91
CA LEU A 538 0.90 30.56 14.16
C LEU A 538 -0.23 30.51 15.22
N ALA A 539 -1.47 30.35 14.81
CA ALA A 539 -2.62 30.15 15.69
C ALA A 539 -2.78 28.69 16.17
N GLY A 540 -1.98 27.75 15.63
CA GLY A 540 -1.96 26.34 16.05
C GLY A 540 -2.48 25.36 15.02
N ASP A 541 -2.76 25.79 13.81
CA ASP A 541 -3.11 24.90 12.71
C ASP A 541 -1.86 24.16 12.19
N GLU A 542 -1.72 22.87 12.54
CA GLU A 542 -0.55 22.04 12.20
C GLU A 542 -0.52 21.59 10.71
N GLU A 543 -1.60 21.83 9.98
CA GLU A 543 -1.73 21.52 8.55
C GLU A 543 -1.42 22.72 7.65
N ALA A 544 -1.36 23.92 8.24
CA ALA A 544 -1.05 25.13 7.51
C ALA A 544 0.46 25.21 7.16
N CYS A 545 0.76 25.70 5.96
CA CYS A 545 2.10 25.74 5.42
C CYS A 545 2.81 27.08 5.66
N ASP A 546 4.14 27.03 5.71
CA ASP A 546 5.01 28.22 5.69
C ASP A 546 5.00 28.89 4.30
N ILE A 547 5.50 30.14 4.25
CA ILE A 547 5.60 30.91 3.01
C ILE A 547 6.76 30.36 2.16
N ASP A 548 6.46 29.80 0.99
CA ASP A 548 7.48 29.40 -0.02
C ASP A 548 7.85 30.59 -0.91
N GLU A 549 8.91 31.31 -0.52
CA GLU A 549 9.41 32.47 -1.28
C GLU A 549 9.98 32.07 -2.64
N ASP A 550 10.60 30.89 -2.76
CA ASP A 550 11.12 30.38 -4.04
C ASP A 550 9.99 30.08 -5.04
N PHE A 551 8.86 29.61 -4.55
CA PHE A 551 7.66 29.42 -5.39
C PHE A 551 7.07 30.76 -5.82
N LEU A 552 6.99 31.75 -4.91
CA LEU A 552 6.52 33.09 -5.24
C LEU A 552 7.45 33.79 -6.25
N GLU A 553 8.77 33.60 -6.15
CA GLU A 553 9.73 34.09 -7.15
C GLU A 553 9.46 33.43 -8.50
N ALA A 554 9.26 32.11 -8.54
CA ALA A 554 8.93 31.38 -9.75
C ALA A 554 7.65 31.91 -10.41
N LEU A 555 6.56 32.12 -9.64
CA LEU A 555 5.33 32.74 -10.15
C LEU A 555 5.59 34.16 -10.70
N GLY A 556 6.50 34.91 -10.08
CA GLY A 556 6.93 36.23 -10.52
C GLY A 556 7.64 36.24 -11.89
N VAL A 557 8.27 35.12 -12.28
CA VAL A 557 8.82 34.92 -13.64
C VAL A 557 7.69 34.80 -14.68
N GLY A 558 6.54 34.29 -14.26
CA GLY A 558 5.33 34.17 -15.08
C GLY A 558 4.89 32.73 -15.31
N MET A 559 3.83 32.31 -14.66
CA MET A 559 3.15 31.04 -14.90
C MET A 559 1.97 31.27 -15.85
N PRO A 560 1.80 30.49 -16.94
CA PRO A 560 0.62 30.60 -17.79
C PRO A 560 -0.65 30.27 -17.00
N PRO A 561 -1.86 30.72 -17.44
CA PRO A 561 -3.10 30.16 -16.93
C PRO A 561 -3.06 28.65 -17.10
N ALA A 562 -3.48 27.91 -16.09
CA ALA A 562 -3.39 26.45 -16.12
C ALA A 562 -4.57 25.79 -15.39
N GLY A 563 -4.86 24.56 -15.75
CA GLY A 563 -5.69 23.65 -14.99
C GLY A 563 -4.82 22.54 -14.38
N GLY A 564 -5.10 22.16 -13.13
CA GLY A 564 -4.41 21.09 -12.45
C GLY A 564 -5.35 20.11 -11.77
N MET A 565 -4.86 18.89 -11.51
CA MET A 565 -5.59 17.85 -10.81
C MET A 565 -4.68 17.00 -9.94
N GLY A 566 -5.25 16.51 -8.83
CA GLY A 566 -4.68 15.46 -8.01
C GLY A 566 -5.65 14.30 -7.88
N MET A 567 -5.17 13.06 -8.00
CA MET A 567 -5.96 11.84 -7.80
C MET A 567 -5.16 10.77 -7.07
N GLY A 568 -5.72 10.26 -5.97
CA GLY A 568 -5.15 9.12 -5.27
C GLY A 568 -5.28 7.82 -6.07
N ILE A 569 -4.17 7.20 -6.47
CA ILE A 569 -4.20 5.91 -7.20
C ILE A 569 -4.74 4.80 -6.30
N ASP A 570 -4.45 4.84 -5.01
CA ASP A 570 -5.03 3.91 -4.04
C ASP A 570 -6.54 4.08 -3.95
N ARG A 571 -7.05 5.33 -3.87
CA ARG A 571 -8.48 5.65 -3.90
C ARG A 571 -9.15 5.25 -5.23
N LEU A 572 -8.47 5.42 -6.37
CA LEU A 572 -8.96 4.92 -7.66
C LEU A 572 -9.17 3.41 -7.64
N LEU A 573 -8.23 2.64 -7.08
CA LEU A 573 -8.38 1.20 -6.93
C LEU A 573 -9.51 0.84 -5.95
N ILE A 574 -9.67 1.58 -4.84
CA ILE A 574 -10.81 1.42 -3.93
C ILE A 574 -12.12 1.64 -4.69
N ALA A 575 -12.22 2.70 -5.49
CA ALA A 575 -13.41 3.01 -6.29
C ALA A 575 -13.74 1.89 -7.27
N LEU A 576 -12.74 1.36 -7.99
CA LEU A 576 -12.90 0.34 -9.03
C LEU A 576 -13.11 -1.08 -8.49
N THR A 577 -12.73 -1.37 -7.23
CA THR A 577 -12.73 -2.75 -6.71
C THR A 577 -13.56 -2.96 -5.45
N GLY A 578 -13.85 -1.91 -4.67
CA GLY A 578 -14.47 -2.05 -3.36
C GLY A 578 -13.52 -2.52 -2.25
N ALA A 579 -12.21 -2.52 -2.49
CA ALA A 579 -11.18 -2.85 -1.51
C ALA A 579 -10.99 -1.72 -0.49
N THR A 580 -10.27 -2.00 0.60
CA THR A 580 -9.72 -0.99 1.51
C THR A 580 -8.34 -0.52 1.03
N ILE A 581 -7.86 0.62 1.52
CA ILE A 581 -6.53 1.13 1.14
C ILE A 581 -5.41 0.13 1.47
N ARG A 582 -5.52 -0.62 2.57
CA ARG A 582 -4.54 -1.65 2.95
C ARG A 582 -4.47 -2.80 1.94
N GLU A 583 -5.56 -3.09 1.27
CA GLU A 583 -5.64 -4.13 0.24
C GLU A 583 -5.12 -3.66 -1.11
N THR A 584 -5.11 -2.35 -1.39
CA THR A 584 -4.53 -1.79 -2.62
C THR A 584 -3.02 -1.64 -2.53
N ILE A 585 -2.45 -1.46 -1.33
CA ILE A 585 -1.01 -1.32 -1.10
C ILE A 585 -0.40 -2.72 -0.92
N THR A 586 0.61 -3.06 -1.73
CA THR A 586 1.23 -4.40 -1.74
C THR A 586 1.83 -4.81 -0.40
N PHE A 587 2.46 -3.87 0.32
CA PHE A 587 3.01 -4.04 1.67
C PHE A 587 2.63 -2.82 2.52
N PRO A 588 1.42 -2.79 3.10
CA PRO A 588 0.98 -1.67 3.90
C PRO A 588 1.78 -1.54 5.20
N LEU A 589 1.96 -0.31 5.66
CA LEU A 589 2.56 -0.06 6.96
C LEU A 589 1.62 -0.58 8.06
N VAL A 590 2.16 -1.39 8.96
CA VAL A 590 1.42 -1.95 10.10
C VAL A 590 2.21 -1.76 11.39
N LYS A 591 1.49 -1.51 12.49
CA LYS A 591 2.11 -1.43 13.81
C LYS A 591 2.82 -2.73 14.14
N PRO A 592 4.12 -2.71 14.55
CA PRO A 592 4.81 -3.90 15.01
C PRO A 592 4.11 -4.56 16.20
N LEU A 593 4.13 -5.90 16.28
CA LEU A 593 3.45 -6.65 17.35
C LEU A 593 4.03 -6.40 18.75
N ASN A 594 5.28 -5.89 18.83
CA ASN A 594 6.02 -5.69 20.08
C ASN A 594 6.41 -4.21 20.30
N SER A 595 5.68 -3.27 19.75
CA SER A 595 5.92 -1.82 19.95
C SER A 595 4.98 -1.24 20.98
#